data_e626754271ed45c3775d21ff8c6defe4
#
_entry.id   e626754271ed45c3775d21ff8c6defe4
#
_cell.length_a   1.000
_cell.length_b   1.000
_cell.length_c   1.000
_cell.angle_alpha   90.00
_cell.angle_beta   90.00
_cell.angle_gamma   90.00
#
_symmetry.space_group_name_H-M   'P 1'
#
loop_
_entity.id
_entity.type
_entity.pdbx_description
1 polymer ?
#
loop_
_entity_poly.entity_id
_entity_poly.type
_entity_poly.pdbx_seq_one_letter_code
_entity_poly.pdbx_strand_id
1 'polypeptide(L)'
;MEALLVEDGFQREIPSEFDALPRLQGRATLTISTSQGDLTTVVDGYNAPLTAGAFVDLAQKGFYDGLPFVRAEDFYVLQSGDPEGPELGYIDPKTKQERHVPLEIRVPDEEDTIYNETFEDVGLFKATPTLPFATLGTLGWAHSDQALDDGSSQFFMFLYEAELTPAGLNLVDGRNAAFGYVVDGFDVLEELGVDDSIVSITVTDGADRLLSHA
;
A
#
# COMPACT_ATOMS: atom_id res chain seq x y z
N MET A 1 8.64 17.67 -0.60
CA MET A 1 9.65 16.58 -0.58
C MET A 1 10.57 16.62 0.65
N GLU A 2 10.78 17.76 1.29
CA GLU A 2 11.57 17.83 2.54
C GLU A 2 10.93 17.15 3.74
N ALA A 3 9.60 17.05 3.81
CA ALA A 3 8.88 16.35 4.87
C ALA A 3 9.12 14.82 4.93
N LEU A 4 9.87 14.30 3.98
CA LEU A 4 10.21 12.89 3.87
C LEU A 4 11.64 12.55 4.32
N LEU A 5 12.39 13.54 4.84
CA LEU A 5 13.68 13.27 5.47
C LEU A 5 13.44 12.72 6.88
N VAL A 6 13.51 11.42 7.00
CA VAL A 6 13.52 10.73 8.28
C VAL A 6 14.96 10.42 8.63
N GLU A 7 15.33 10.59 9.90
CA GLU A 7 16.68 10.29 10.39
C GLU A 7 17.04 8.82 10.15
N ASP A 8 18.26 8.54 9.74
CA ASP A 8 18.75 7.17 9.58
C ASP A 8 18.54 6.37 10.89
N GLY A 9 17.95 5.20 10.78
CA GLY A 9 17.68 4.32 11.93
C GLY A 9 16.40 4.64 12.69
N PHE A 10 15.61 5.63 12.26
CA PHE A 10 14.31 5.88 12.86
C PHE A 10 13.36 4.70 12.59
N GLN A 11 12.77 4.16 13.65
CA GLN A 11 11.76 3.11 13.58
C GLN A 11 10.59 3.47 14.46
N ARG A 12 9.38 3.18 13.97
CA ARG A 12 8.16 3.31 14.75
C ARG A 12 7.99 2.11 15.69
N GLU A 13 7.46 2.37 16.87
CA GLU A 13 6.95 1.30 17.71
C GLU A 13 5.71 0.70 17.06
N ILE A 14 5.69 -0.61 16.97
CA ILE A 14 4.58 -1.39 16.43
C ILE A 14 4.04 -2.26 17.56
N PRO A 15 2.71 -2.30 17.76
CA PRO A 15 2.11 -3.17 18.76
C PRO A 15 2.55 -4.64 18.60
N SER A 16 2.85 -5.30 19.72
CA SER A 16 3.41 -6.66 19.72
C SER A 16 2.47 -7.72 19.10
N GLU A 17 1.19 -7.43 19.00
CA GLU A 17 0.22 -8.28 18.31
C GLU A 17 0.51 -8.42 16.82
N PHE A 18 1.24 -7.47 16.23
CA PHE A 18 1.66 -7.47 14.81
C PHE A 18 3.10 -7.96 14.60
N ASP A 19 3.77 -8.46 15.63
CA ASP A 19 5.16 -8.91 15.53
C ASP A 19 5.40 -9.99 14.47
N ALA A 20 4.38 -10.79 14.16
CA ALA A 20 4.48 -11.84 13.15
C ALA A 20 4.40 -11.30 11.69
N LEU A 21 3.99 -10.05 11.49
CA LEU A 21 3.85 -9.46 10.16
C LEU A 21 5.20 -8.96 9.63
N PRO A 22 5.42 -9.04 8.32
CA PRO A 22 6.55 -8.38 7.67
C PRO A 22 6.51 -6.88 7.94
N ARG A 23 7.67 -6.27 8.13
CA ARG A 23 7.79 -4.82 8.31
C ARG A 23 8.95 -4.27 7.51
N LEU A 24 8.73 -3.15 6.83
CA LEU A 24 9.77 -2.44 6.11
C LEU A 24 10.39 -1.37 7.00
N GLN A 25 11.72 -1.42 7.16
CA GLN A 25 12.50 -0.43 7.91
C GLN A 25 13.06 0.65 6.99
N GLY A 26 12.29 1.67 6.69
CA GLY A 26 12.68 2.71 5.74
C GLY A 26 11.91 2.63 4.44
N ARG A 27 12.50 3.05 3.33
CA ARG A 27 11.86 3.02 2.01
C ARG A 27 12.42 1.90 1.17
N ALA A 28 11.59 1.39 0.25
CA ALA A 28 12.03 0.55 -0.84
C ALA A 28 11.55 1.12 -2.17
N THR A 29 12.35 0.93 -3.22
CA THR A 29 11.99 1.24 -4.60
C THR A 29 11.70 -0.07 -5.33
N LEU A 30 10.59 -0.10 -6.08
CA LEU A 30 10.20 -1.28 -6.85
C LEU A 30 9.88 -0.87 -8.29
N THR A 31 10.11 -1.80 -9.20
CA THR A 31 9.58 -1.73 -10.56
C THR A 31 8.41 -2.69 -10.67
N ILE A 32 7.24 -2.17 -11.03
CA ILE A 32 6.07 -2.96 -11.42
C ILE A 32 6.08 -3.03 -12.94
N SER A 33 6.49 -4.17 -13.47
CA SER A 33 6.44 -4.45 -14.91
C SER A 33 5.04 -4.94 -15.26
N THR A 34 4.40 -4.28 -16.21
CA THR A 34 3.03 -4.59 -16.65
C THR A 34 2.99 -4.97 -18.12
N SER A 35 1.83 -5.42 -18.62
CA SER A 35 1.61 -5.70 -20.04
C SER A 35 1.78 -4.47 -20.94
N GLN A 36 1.69 -3.23 -20.43
CA GLN A 36 1.82 -1.98 -21.16
C GLN A 36 3.18 -1.30 -20.97
N GLY A 37 3.94 -1.66 -19.93
CA GLY A 37 5.25 -1.06 -19.62
C GLY A 37 5.55 -1.10 -18.14
N ASP A 38 6.56 -0.34 -17.74
CA ASP A 38 7.06 -0.34 -16.37
C ASP A 38 6.61 0.89 -15.60
N LEU A 39 6.27 0.67 -14.31
CA LEU A 39 6.04 1.72 -13.32
C LEU A 39 7.17 1.66 -12.29
N THR A 40 7.72 2.80 -11.91
CA THR A 40 8.61 2.88 -10.74
C THR A 40 7.82 3.37 -9.54
N THR A 41 7.89 2.63 -8.43
CA THR A 41 7.19 2.96 -7.19
C THR A 41 8.17 3.09 -6.03
N VAL A 42 7.83 3.96 -5.07
CA VAL A 42 8.53 4.07 -3.79
C VAL A 42 7.53 3.80 -2.68
N VAL A 43 7.83 2.85 -1.81
CA VAL A 43 6.99 2.51 -0.65
C VAL A 43 7.67 2.98 0.64
N ASP A 44 6.86 3.44 1.60
CA ASP A 44 7.32 4.16 2.80
C ASP A 44 7.07 3.33 4.06
N GLY A 45 8.09 2.59 4.51
CA GLY A 45 8.07 1.86 5.77
C GLY A 45 8.31 2.72 7.01
N TYR A 46 8.58 4.02 6.88
CA TYR A 46 8.64 4.93 8.04
C TYR A 46 7.25 5.26 8.57
N ASN A 47 6.27 5.40 7.69
CA ASN A 47 4.91 5.81 8.04
C ASN A 47 3.87 4.70 7.88
N ALA A 48 4.18 3.66 7.11
CA ALA A 48 3.34 2.48 6.91
C ALA A 48 4.18 1.19 6.91
N PRO A 49 4.88 0.88 8.04
CA PRO A 49 5.84 -0.23 8.08
C PRO A 49 5.22 -1.60 7.82
N LEU A 50 4.01 -1.88 8.30
CA LEU A 50 3.35 -3.17 8.10
C LEU A 50 2.79 -3.31 6.69
N THR A 51 2.12 -2.29 6.20
CA THR A 51 1.52 -2.29 4.87
C THR A 51 2.58 -2.33 3.79
N ALA A 52 3.58 -1.44 3.85
CA ALA A 52 4.72 -1.46 2.92
C ALA A 52 5.53 -2.75 3.05
N GLY A 53 5.70 -3.27 4.26
CA GLY A 53 6.39 -4.53 4.52
C GLY A 53 5.68 -5.72 3.90
N ALA A 54 4.36 -5.79 4.03
CA ALA A 54 3.55 -6.84 3.41
C ALA A 54 3.64 -6.82 1.88
N PHE A 55 3.59 -5.63 1.28
CA PHE A 55 3.73 -5.47 -0.17
C PHE A 55 5.11 -5.91 -0.67
N VAL A 56 6.19 -5.44 -0.03
CA VAL A 56 7.57 -5.81 -0.39
C VAL A 56 7.82 -7.32 -0.20
N ASP A 57 7.30 -7.91 0.88
CA ASP A 57 7.41 -9.35 1.13
C ASP A 57 6.75 -10.18 0.03
N LEU A 58 5.55 -9.79 -0.41
CA LEU A 58 4.85 -10.47 -1.50
C LEU A 58 5.54 -10.26 -2.85
N ALA A 59 6.07 -9.06 -3.12
CA ALA A 59 6.86 -8.79 -4.31
C ALA A 59 8.12 -9.68 -4.36
N GLN A 60 8.87 -9.79 -3.25
CA GLN A 60 10.05 -10.66 -3.18
C GLN A 60 9.72 -12.16 -3.34
N LYS A 61 8.50 -12.57 -3.00
CA LYS A 61 8.01 -13.94 -3.19
C LYS A 61 7.52 -14.22 -4.61
N GLY A 62 7.46 -13.20 -5.49
CA GLY A 62 6.87 -13.31 -6.81
C GLY A 62 5.36 -13.55 -6.79
N PHE A 63 4.70 -13.17 -5.70
CA PHE A 63 3.26 -13.42 -5.53
C PHE A 63 2.42 -12.68 -6.57
N TYR A 64 2.85 -11.50 -6.96
CA TYR A 64 2.12 -10.65 -7.90
C TYR A 64 2.36 -11.02 -9.37
N ASP A 65 3.32 -11.91 -9.65
CA ASP A 65 3.71 -12.24 -11.03
C ASP A 65 2.56 -12.89 -11.80
N GLY A 66 2.17 -12.27 -12.89
CA GLY A 66 1.08 -12.72 -13.75
C GLY A 66 -0.33 -12.36 -13.27
N LEU A 67 -0.49 -11.65 -12.14
CA LEU A 67 -1.82 -11.29 -11.65
C LEU A 67 -2.48 -10.22 -12.52
N PRO A 68 -3.80 -10.36 -12.81
CA PRO A 68 -4.56 -9.36 -13.55
C PRO A 68 -4.87 -8.13 -12.70
N PHE A 69 -5.20 -7.03 -13.36
CA PHE A 69 -5.96 -5.96 -12.73
C PHE A 69 -7.43 -6.36 -12.67
N VAL A 70 -7.97 -6.46 -11.46
CA VAL A 70 -9.33 -6.97 -11.21
C VAL A 70 -10.39 -5.87 -11.18
N ARG A 71 -9.93 -4.61 -11.06
CA ARG A 71 -10.78 -3.42 -11.04
C ARG A 71 -10.05 -2.26 -11.67
N ALA A 72 -10.70 -1.58 -12.60
CA ALA A 72 -10.25 -0.31 -13.17
C ALA A 72 -11.46 0.61 -13.26
N GLU A 73 -11.43 1.69 -12.52
CA GLU A 73 -12.44 2.75 -12.56
C GLU A 73 -11.77 4.05 -12.93
N ASP A 74 -12.16 4.61 -14.06
CA ASP A 74 -11.61 5.86 -14.58
C ASP A 74 -11.64 6.96 -13.51
N PHE A 75 -10.53 7.66 -13.36
CA PHE A 75 -10.36 8.74 -12.37
C PHE A 75 -10.53 8.32 -10.91
N TYR A 76 -10.50 7.02 -10.60
CA TYR A 76 -10.64 6.55 -9.24
C TYR A 76 -9.56 5.55 -8.85
N VAL A 77 -9.64 4.28 -9.27
CA VAL A 77 -8.68 3.25 -8.85
C VAL A 77 -8.36 2.24 -9.94
N LEU A 78 -7.14 1.72 -9.90
CA LEU A 78 -6.69 0.52 -10.60
C LEU A 78 -6.22 -0.49 -9.54
N GLN A 79 -6.85 -1.65 -9.42
CA GLN A 79 -6.64 -2.62 -8.33
C GLN A 79 -6.17 -3.97 -8.85
N SER A 80 -5.21 -4.58 -8.13
CA SER A 80 -4.67 -5.91 -8.38
C SER A 80 -4.33 -6.61 -7.06
N GLY A 81 -3.76 -7.81 -7.14
CA GLY A 81 -3.29 -8.57 -5.99
C GLY A 81 -4.23 -9.68 -5.52
N ASP A 82 -5.24 -10.01 -6.31
CA ASP A 82 -6.17 -11.12 -6.06
C ASP A 82 -5.93 -12.26 -7.06
N PRO A 83 -5.36 -13.39 -6.64
CA PRO A 83 -5.05 -14.51 -7.54
C PRO A 83 -6.23 -15.41 -7.87
N GLU A 84 -7.26 -15.47 -7.04
CA GLU A 84 -8.35 -16.45 -7.15
C GLU A 84 -9.74 -15.83 -7.15
N GLY A 85 -9.85 -14.52 -7.00
CA GLY A 85 -11.09 -13.78 -6.96
C GLY A 85 -11.14 -12.76 -5.81
N PRO A 86 -12.14 -11.88 -5.77
CA PRO A 86 -12.14 -10.69 -4.93
C PRO A 86 -12.18 -10.97 -3.41
N GLU A 87 -12.37 -12.21 -3.00
CA GLU A 87 -12.50 -12.60 -1.58
C GLU A 87 -11.26 -13.34 -1.05
N LEU A 88 -10.29 -13.65 -1.92
CA LEU A 88 -9.10 -14.39 -1.55
C LEU A 88 -7.84 -13.52 -1.69
N GLY A 89 -6.99 -13.62 -0.67
CA GLY A 89 -5.72 -12.93 -0.61
C GLY A 89 -4.54 -13.91 -0.53
N TYR A 90 -3.46 -13.49 0.10
CA TYR A 90 -2.27 -14.32 0.27
C TYR A 90 -2.47 -15.36 1.37
N ILE A 91 -2.41 -16.65 0.97
CA ILE A 91 -2.40 -17.79 1.90
C ILE A 91 -0.95 -18.13 2.25
N ASP A 92 -0.58 -17.98 3.51
CA ASP A 92 0.75 -18.34 3.96
C ASP A 92 0.98 -19.86 3.80
N PRO A 93 2.01 -20.28 3.05
CA PRO A 93 2.24 -21.70 2.78
C PRO A 93 2.60 -22.53 4.02
N LYS A 94 3.06 -21.91 5.10
CA LYS A 94 3.42 -22.58 6.35
C LYS A 94 2.20 -22.78 7.25
N THR A 95 1.45 -21.70 7.50
CA THR A 95 0.29 -21.73 8.39
C THR A 95 -0.97 -22.23 7.71
N LYS A 96 -1.05 -22.16 6.38
CA LYS A 96 -2.25 -22.44 5.56
C LYS A 96 -3.42 -21.50 5.89
N GLN A 97 -3.12 -20.34 6.45
CA GLN A 97 -4.08 -19.29 6.77
C GLN A 97 -3.83 -18.08 5.90
N GLU A 98 -4.87 -17.33 5.64
CA GLU A 98 -4.75 -16.02 5.02
C GLU A 98 -4.00 -15.07 5.94
N ARG A 99 -3.05 -14.33 5.38
CA ARG A 99 -2.34 -13.29 6.12
C ARG A 99 -3.18 -12.02 6.10
N HIS A 100 -3.49 -11.51 7.26
CA HIS A 100 -4.19 -10.24 7.42
C HIS A 100 -3.21 -9.16 7.88
N VAL A 101 -3.35 -7.97 7.29
CA VAL A 101 -2.59 -6.77 7.60
C VAL A 101 -3.58 -5.71 8.10
N PRO A 102 -3.35 -5.12 9.27
CA PRO A 102 -4.27 -4.14 9.83
C PRO A 102 -4.34 -2.88 8.96
N LEU A 103 -5.47 -2.17 9.01
CA LEU A 103 -5.51 -0.78 8.58
C LEU A 103 -4.48 0.01 9.39
N GLU A 104 -3.57 0.69 8.72
CA GLU A 104 -2.45 1.41 9.31
C GLU A 104 -2.42 2.84 8.79
N ILE A 105 -2.82 3.80 9.62
CA ILE A 105 -2.88 5.21 9.22
C ILE A 105 -2.18 6.09 10.25
N ARG A 106 -1.39 7.04 9.76
CA ARG A 106 -0.67 7.98 10.59
C ARG A 106 -1.13 9.41 10.35
N VAL A 107 -1.20 10.18 11.44
CA VAL A 107 -1.43 11.62 11.42
C VAL A 107 -0.12 12.35 11.67
N PRO A 108 0.21 13.43 10.94
CA PRO A 108 1.35 14.28 11.27
C PRO A 108 1.27 14.80 12.71
N ASP A 109 2.42 14.91 13.38
CA ASP A 109 2.55 15.44 14.74
C ASP A 109 1.95 14.56 15.86
N GLU A 110 1.35 13.41 15.54
CA GLU A 110 0.94 12.41 16.52
C GLU A 110 2.04 11.35 16.71
N GLU A 111 2.26 10.93 17.97
CA GLU A 111 3.28 9.91 18.27
C GLU A 111 2.82 8.54 17.79
N ASP A 112 1.55 8.21 18.00
CA ASP A 112 0.99 6.90 17.72
C ASP A 112 0.48 6.77 16.27
N THR A 113 0.57 5.55 15.75
CA THR A 113 -0.09 5.14 14.51
C THR A 113 -1.47 4.59 14.87
N ILE A 114 -2.48 4.93 14.08
CA ILE A 114 -3.85 4.41 14.23
C ILE A 114 -3.91 3.05 13.52
N TYR A 115 -4.30 2.02 14.26
CA TYR A 115 -4.49 0.67 13.75
C TYR A 115 -5.95 0.25 13.88
N ASN A 116 -6.50 -0.32 12.79
CA ASN A 116 -7.87 -0.89 12.75
C ASN A 116 -9.00 0.08 13.15
N GLU A 117 -8.77 1.36 13.03
CA GLU A 117 -9.77 2.41 13.24
C GLU A 117 -9.64 3.45 12.11
N THR A 118 -10.76 3.95 11.62
CA THR A 118 -10.77 5.05 10.66
C THR A 118 -10.62 6.39 11.37
N PHE A 119 -10.31 7.44 10.62
CA PHE A 119 -10.33 8.80 11.19
C PHE A 119 -11.70 9.19 11.74
N GLU A 120 -12.78 8.63 11.18
CA GLU A 120 -14.14 8.85 11.69
C GLU A 120 -14.34 8.19 13.05
N ASP A 121 -13.83 6.97 13.24
CA ASP A 121 -13.95 6.23 14.51
C ASP A 121 -13.25 6.94 15.66
N VAL A 122 -12.10 7.57 15.37
CA VAL A 122 -11.33 8.31 16.38
C VAL A 122 -11.63 9.81 16.43
N GLY A 123 -12.61 10.27 15.64
CA GLY A 123 -13.07 11.68 15.67
C GLY A 123 -12.18 12.67 14.92
N LEU A 124 -11.28 12.19 14.07
CA LEU A 124 -10.34 13.01 13.29
C LEU A 124 -10.90 13.44 11.92
N PHE A 125 -12.14 13.89 11.87
CA PHE A 125 -12.89 14.20 10.63
C PHE A 125 -12.24 15.20 9.66
N LYS A 126 -11.22 15.93 10.09
CA LYS A 126 -10.54 16.97 9.30
C LYS A 126 -9.03 16.78 9.26
N ALA A 127 -8.54 15.68 9.81
CA ALA A 127 -7.11 15.39 9.78
C ALA A 127 -6.67 14.98 8.37
N THR A 128 -5.45 15.35 8.03
CA THR A 128 -4.79 14.87 6.81
C THR A 128 -3.82 13.77 7.22
N PRO A 129 -3.88 12.58 6.62
CA PRO A 129 -2.91 11.53 6.92
C PRO A 129 -1.50 11.95 6.48
N THR A 130 -0.48 11.37 7.10
CA THR A 130 0.93 11.62 6.75
C THR A 130 1.22 11.19 5.31
N LEU A 131 0.59 10.10 4.87
CA LEU A 131 0.60 9.65 3.48
C LEU A 131 -0.82 9.85 2.89
N PRO A 132 -1.11 10.98 2.27
CA PRO A 132 -2.45 11.26 1.73
C PRO A 132 -2.63 10.65 0.34
N PHE A 133 -3.86 10.30 0.00
CA PHE A 133 -4.30 9.99 -1.37
C PHE A 133 -4.48 11.28 -2.18
N ALA A 134 -3.41 12.03 -2.37
CA ALA A 134 -3.45 13.38 -2.94
C ALA A 134 -2.74 13.50 -4.29
N THR A 135 -2.24 12.39 -4.84
CA THR A 135 -1.56 12.36 -6.15
C THR A 135 -1.96 11.15 -6.95
N LEU A 136 -1.94 11.29 -8.29
CA LEU A 136 -2.01 10.17 -9.21
C LEU A 136 -0.93 9.14 -8.84
N GLY A 137 -1.32 7.86 -8.79
CA GLY A 137 -0.42 6.76 -8.48
C GLY A 137 -0.12 6.56 -6.99
N THR A 138 -0.90 7.16 -6.08
CA THR A 138 -0.81 6.79 -4.66
C THR A 138 -1.20 5.32 -4.49
N LEU A 139 -0.34 4.54 -3.83
CA LEU A 139 -0.57 3.13 -3.54
C LEU A 139 -1.37 2.99 -2.24
N GLY A 140 -2.52 2.34 -2.32
CA GLY A 140 -3.39 2.03 -1.20
C GLY A 140 -3.53 0.52 -0.98
N TRP A 141 -3.64 0.12 0.29
CA TRP A 141 -3.93 -1.26 0.66
C TRP A 141 -5.44 -1.47 0.73
N ALA A 142 -5.90 -2.51 0.05
CA ALA A 142 -7.32 -2.83 0.02
C ALA A 142 -7.71 -3.70 1.22
N HIS A 143 -8.86 -3.40 1.81
CA HIS A 143 -9.57 -4.20 2.80
C HIS A 143 -11.05 -4.24 2.46
N SER A 144 -11.83 -5.12 3.08
CA SER A 144 -13.27 -5.18 2.84
C SER A 144 -14.02 -4.02 3.54
N ASP A 145 -15.25 -3.77 3.10
CA ASP A 145 -16.13 -2.80 3.78
C ASP A 145 -16.59 -3.27 5.18
N GLN A 146 -16.30 -4.52 5.55
CA GLN A 146 -16.80 -5.17 6.75
C GLN A 146 -15.75 -5.28 7.87
N ALA A 147 -14.47 -5.20 7.51
CA ALA A 147 -13.37 -5.32 8.45
C ALA A 147 -12.18 -4.47 8.01
N LEU A 148 -11.57 -3.78 8.97
CA LEU A 148 -10.41 -2.91 8.73
C LEU A 148 -9.08 -3.66 8.86
N ASP A 149 -9.12 -4.90 9.31
CA ASP A 149 -7.98 -5.78 9.58
C ASP A 149 -7.91 -7.01 8.66
N ASP A 150 -8.68 -7.03 7.57
CA ASP A 150 -8.73 -8.15 6.64
C ASP A 150 -7.97 -7.91 5.31
N GLY A 151 -7.28 -6.80 5.18
CA GLY A 151 -6.39 -6.55 4.04
C GLY A 151 -5.31 -7.62 3.96
N SER A 152 -5.17 -8.30 2.81
CA SER A 152 -4.29 -9.49 2.69
C SER A 152 -3.18 -9.31 1.66
N SER A 153 -3.52 -9.11 0.40
CA SER A 153 -2.57 -8.96 -0.71
C SER A 153 -3.00 -7.93 -1.74
N GLN A 154 -4.28 -7.55 -1.75
CA GLN A 154 -4.78 -6.62 -2.75
C GLN A 154 -4.33 -5.20 -2.46
N PHE A 155 -3.93 -4.52 -3.52
CA PHE A 155 -3.57 -3.10 -3.49
C PHE A 155 -4.19 -2.38 -4.67
N PHE A 156 -4.31 -1.08 -4.55
CA PHE A 156 -4.79 -0.23 -5.64
C PHE A 156 -3.86 0.96 -5.85
N MET A 157 -3.85 1.46 -7.08
CA MET A 157 -3.26 2.72 -7.46
C MET A 157 -4.38 3.74 -7.64
N PHE A 158 -4.26 4.86 -6.98
CA PHE A 158 -5.26 5.91 -7.01
C PHE A 158 -5.08 6.74 -8.29
N LEU A 159 -6.13 6.82 -9.09
CA LEU A 159 -6.10 7.47 -10.42
C LEU A 159 -6.68 8.89 -10.41
N TYR A 160 -6.82 9.46 -9.23
CA TYR A 160 -7.49 10.74 -9.05
C TYR A 160 -6.55 11.92 -9.31
N GLU A 161 -7.05 12.94 -10.01
CA GLU A 161 -6.31 14.19 -10.18
C GLU A 161 -6.37 15.05 -8.91
N ALA A 162 -5.21 15.36 -8.35
CA ALA A 162 -5.05 16.12 -7.11
C ALA A 162 -5.72 17.52 -7.11
N GLU A 163 -5.95 18.08 -8.29
CA GLU A 163 -6.61 19.39 -8.44
C GLU A 163 -8.08 19.37 -8.03
N LEU A 164 -8.72 18.22 -8.02
CA LEU A 164 -10.15 18.08 -7.74
C LEU A 164 -10.46 17.87 -6.25
N THR A 165 -9.53 17.27 -5.48
CA THR A 165 -9.75 17.06 -4.05
C THR A 165 -8.45 17.18 -3.27
N PRO A 166 -8.25 18.23 -2.47
CA PRO A 166 -7.09 18.38 -1.62
C PRO A 166 -6.93 17.22 -0.63
N ALA A 167 -5.69 16.98 -0.20
CA ALA A 167 -5.36 16.00 0.83
C ALA A 167 -6.22 16.18 2.08
N GLY A 168 -6.72 15.08 2.65
CA GLY A 168 -7.61 15.06 3.80
C GLY A 168 -9.08 15.44 3.51
N LEU A 169 -9.41 15.71 2.24
CA LEU A 169 -10.80 16.03 1.83
C LEU A 169 -11.39 15.00 0.85
N ASN A 170 -10.63 14.01 0.42
CA ASN A 170 -11.15 12.91 -0.37
C ASN A 170 -11.77 11.82 0.53
N LEU A 171 -12.57 10.94 -0.08
CA LEU A 171 -13.29 9.89 0.65
C LEU A 171 -12.42 8.71 1.07
N VAL A 172 -11.15 8.65 0.62
CA VAL A 172 -10.24 7.53 0.85
C VAL A 172 -9.28 7.84 2.01
N ASP A 173 -8.92 9.12 2.19
CA ASP A 173 -8.08 9.57 3.31
C ASP A 173 -8.73 9.22 4.66
N GLY A 174 -7.94 8.61 5.54
CA GLY A 174 -8.42 8.18 6.85
C GLY A 174 -9.28 6.92 6.88
N ARG A 175 -9.48 6.26 5.72
CA ARG A 175 -10.24 5.00 5.60
C ARG A 175 -9.42 3.86 5.01
N ASN A 176 -8.42 4.18 4.21
CA ASN A 176 -7.48 3.22 3.65
C ASN A 176 -6.06 3.60 4.00
N ALA A 177 -5.18 2.62 4.11
CA ALA A 177 -3.76 2.82 4.31
C ALA A 177 -3.09 3.16 2.96
N ALA A 178 -2.59 4.38 2.82
CA ALA A 178 -1.61 4.70 1.78
C ALA A 178 -0.22 4.27 2.26
N PHE A 179 0.55 3.63 1.38
CA PHE A 179 1.86 3.10 1.75
C PHE A 179 2.99 3.43 0.76
N GLY A 180 2.68 4.12 -0.33
CA GLY A 180 3.67 4.48 -1.33
C GLY A 180 3.10 5.25 -2.50
N TYR A 181 3.96 5.49 -3.49
CA TYR A 181 3.62 6.31 -4.66
C TYR A 181 4.31 5.78 -5.91
N VAL A 182 3.62 5.85 -7.05
CA VAL A 182 4.25 5.80 -8.37
C VAL A 182 5.05 7.08 -8.54
N VAL A 183 6.29 6.96 -8.99
CA VAL A 183 7.21 8.10 -9.17
C VAL A 183 7.69 8.24 -10.62
N ASP A 184 7.46 7.23 -11.46
CA ASP A 184 7.76 7.24 -12.88
C ASP A 184 6.86 6.23 -13.62
N GLY A 185 6.58 6.47 -14.93
CA GLY A 185 5.71 5.63 -15.74
C GLY A 185 4.24 6.05 -15.70
N PHE A 186 3.93 7.31 -15.43
CA PHE A 186 2.55 7.80 -15.33
C PHE A 186 1.74 7.63 -16.63
N ASP A 187 2.40 7.73 -17.77
CA ASP A 187 1.80 7.46 -19.11
C ASP A 187 1.36 5.99 -19.22
N VAL A 188 2.14 5.06 -18.70
CA VAL A 188 1.76 3.64 -18.62
C VAL A 188 0.58 3.45 -17.65
N LEU A 189 0.63 4.09 -16.47
CA LEU A 189 -0.44 3.98 -15.46
C LEU A 189 -1.82 4.42 -16.02
N GLU A 190 -1.84 5.48 -16.83
CA GLU A 190 -3.08 6.01 -17.41
C GLU A 190 -3.68 5.11 -18.49
N GLU A 191 -2.88 4.21 -19.11
CA GLU A 191 -3.32 3.29 -20.17
C GLU A 191 -3.76 1.92 -19.61
N LEU A 192 -3.43 1.60 -18.35
CA LEU A 192 -3.74 0.30 -17.75
C LEU A 192 -5.22 0.12 -17.44
N GLY A 193 -5.73 -1.08 -17.70
CA GLY A 193 -7.11 -1.49 -17.48
C GLY A 193 -7.26 -2.94 -17.05
N VAL A 194 -8.50 -3.43 -16.95
CA VAL A 194 -8.81 -4.81 -16.49
C VAL A 194 -8.35 -5.89 -17.47
N ASP A 195 -8.03 -5.54 -18.72
CA ASP A 195 -7.47 -6.48 -19.70
C ASP A 195 -5.94 -6.63 -19.56
N ASP A 196 -5.34 -5.84 -18.68
CA ASP A 196 -3.91 -5.82 -18.42
C ASP A 196 -3.53 -6.64 -17.19
N SER A 197 -2.23 -6.89 -17.02
CA SER A 197 -1.71 -7.68 -15.93
C SER A 197 -0.35 -7.17 -15.46
N ILE A 198 -0.01 -7.52 -14.23
CA ILE A 198 1.34 -7.41 -13.68
C ILE A 198 2.16 -8.55 -14.24
N VAL A 199 3.25 -8.26 -14.94
CA VAL A 199 4.23 -9.26 -15.41
C VAL A 199 5.10 -9.71 -14.24
N SER A 200 5.62 -8.74 -13.46
CA SER A 200 6.40 -8.98 -12.24
C SER A 200 6.52 -7.72 -11.40
N ILE A 201 6.81 -7.88 -10.11
CA ILE A 201 7.21 -6.78 -9.24
C ILE A 201 8.60 -7.06 -8.68
N THR A 202 9.56 -6.19 -8.98
CA THR A 202 10.97 -6.36 -8.56
C THR A 202 11.39 -5.25 -7.62
N VAL A 203 11.93 -5.60 -6.44
CA VAL A 203 12.53 -4.63 -5.51
C VAL A 203 13.91 -4.25 -6.03
N THR A 204 14.08 -2.99 -6.42
CA THR A 204 15.33 -2.46 -7.02
C THR A 204 16.23 -1.77 -6.01
N ASP A 205 15.68 -1.27 -4.89
CA ASP A 205 16.41 -0.74 -3.74
C ASP A 205 15.66 -1.04 -2.45
N GLY A 206 16.37 -1.22 -1.33
CA GLY A 206 15.79 -1.40 0.00
C GLY A 206 15.27 -2.81 0.30
N ALA A 207 15.62 -3.81 -0.50
CA ALA A 207 15.26 -5.21 -0.27
C ALA A 207 15.77 -5.76 1.09
N ASP A 208 16.91 -5.26 1.54
CA ASP A 208 17.57 -5.61 2.81
C ASP A 208 16.94 -4.94 4.03
N ARG A 209 16.04 -3.98 3.82
CA ARG A 209 15.29 -3.28 4.88
C ARG A 209 14.03 -4.02 5.29
N LEU A 210 13.68 -5.10 4.61
CA LEU A 210 12.54 -5.92 4.97
C LEU A 210 12.89 -6.84 6.13
N LEU A 211 12.15 -6.72 7.23
CA LEU A 211 12.14 -7.71 8.30
C LEU A 211 10.93 -8.63 8.07
N SER A 212 11.19 -9.84 7.62
CA SER A 212 10.18 -10.89 7.57
C SER A 212 10.57 -12.01 8.54
N HIS A 213 9.64 -12.43 9.37
CA HIS A 213 9.86 -13.61 10.19
C HIS A 213 9.71 -14.85 9.31
N ALA A 214 10.89 -15.39 8.88
CA ALA A 214 11.01 -16.56 8.01
C ALA A 214 10.48 -17.86 8.68
#